data_5127f7d7a0920f8c28acb01ca0b371b0
#
_entry.id   5127f7d7a0920f8c28acb01ca0b371b0
#
_cell.length_a   1.000
_cell.length_b   1.000
_cell.length_c   1.000
_cell.angle_alpha   90.00
_cell.angle_beta   90.00
_cell.angle_gamma   90.00
#
_symmetry.space_group_name_H-M   'P 1'
#
loop_
_entity.id
_entity.type
_entity.pdbx_description
1 polymer ?
#
loop_
_entity_poly.entity_id
_entity_poly.type
_entity_poly.pdbx_seq_one_letter_code
_entity_poly.pdbx_strand_id
1 'polypeptide(L)'
;MKRVCVFAGSAAGARRAYADAARGLGAALCRRGLGLVYGGGSVGLMGVLADTVLAGGGEVIGVIPNGLATRELAHPGVTDLRVVGSMHERKATMAALADAFVALPGGLGTLEEALEVLTWSQLGIHAKPVGALDVEGYWDGLRRMLAHSVDEGFVRPEYAALLLFGGAPDELLDRLAAWRAPGFRRAWLGPAQT
;
A
#
# COMPACT_ATOMS: atom_id res chain seq x y z
N MET A 1 11.70 5.25 -8.67
CA MET A 1 11.03 4.48 -7.61
C MET A 1 12.05 3.47 -7.06
N LYS A 2 12.29 3.49 -5.75
CA LYS A 2 13.22 2.58 -5.06
C LYS A 2 12.48 1.63 -4.12
N ARG A 3 11.42 2.11 -3.45
CA ARG A 3 10.63 1.35 -2.48
C ARG A 3 9.15 1.52 -2.72
N VAL A 4 8.40 0.43 -2.54
CA VAL A 4 6.93 0.42 -2.60
C VAL A 4 6.39 0.08 -1.22
N CYS A 5 5.50 0.94 -0.69
CA CYS A 5 4.72 0.62 0.50
C CYS A 5 3.52 -0.24 0.11
N VAL A 6 3.34 -1.37 0.78
CA VAL A 6 2.23 -2.28 0.50
C VAL A 6 1.35 -2.45 1.73
N PHE A 7 0.07 -2.15 1.56
CA PHE A 7 -0.99 -2.42 2.51
C PHE A 7 -1.66 -3.74 2.14
N ALA A 8 -1.81 -4.65 3.08
CA ALA A 8 -2.31 -6.00 2.82
C ALA A 8 -3.05 -6.57 4.03
N GLY A 9 -3.94 -7.52 3.79
CA GLY A 9 -4.68 -8.18 4.86
C GLY A 9 -3.77 -8.92 5.86
N SER A 10 -4.08 -8.78 7.16
CA SER A 10 -3.53 -9.63 8.23
C SER A 10 -4.14 -11.04 8.24
N ALA A 11 -5.10 -11.32 7.37
CA ALA A 11 -5.64 -12.63 7.04
C ALA A 11 -5.33 -12.98 5.59
N ALA A 12 -5.28 -14.26 5.25
CA ALA A 12 -5.04 -14.72 3.87
C ALA A 12 -6.27 -14.55 2.95
N GLY A 13 -7.45 -14.31 3.53
CA GLY A 13 -8.71 -14.31 2.79
C GLY A 13 -9.20 -15.73 2.44
N ALA A 14 -10.39 -15.82 1.85
CA ALA A 14 -11.03 -17.09 1.55
C ALA A 14 -10.53 -17.76 0.25
N ARG A 15 -9.87 -17.00 -0.64
CA ARG A 15 -9.44 -17.49 -1.95
C ARG A 15 -7.92 -17.57 -2.03
N ARG A 16 -7.40 -18.67 -2.56
CA ARG A 16 -5.96 -18.87 -2.80
C ARG A 16 -5.36 -17.77 -3.69
N ALA A 17 -6.15 -17.25 -4.62
CA ALA A 17 -5.75 -16.20 -5.54
C ALA A 17 -5.16 -14.96 -4.83
N TYR A 18 -5.62 -14.63 -3.63
CA TYR A 18 -5.08 -13.50 -2.86
C TYR A 18 -3.63 -13.74 -2.42
N ALA A 19 -3.33 -14.93 -1.90
CA ALA A 19 -1.96 -15.30 -1.54
C ALA A 19 -1.05 -15.42 -2.77
N ASP A 20 -1.57 -15.94 -3.88
CA ASP A 20 -0.83 -16.04 -5.14
C ASP A 20 -0.52 -14.63 -5.71
N ALA A 21 -1.45 -13.68 -5.60
CA ALA A 21 -1.23 -12.28 -5.97
C ALA A 21 -0.18 -11.60 -5.07
N ALA A 22 -0.18 -11.87 -3.76
CA ALA A 22 0.84 -11.37 -2.83
C ALA A 22 2.24 -11.90 -3.20
N ARG A 23 2.36 -13.21 -3.53
CA ARG A 23 3.59 -13.79 -4.05
C ARG A 23 4.01 -13.16 -5.39
N GLY A 24 3.05 -13.02 -6.30
CA GLY A 24 3.27 -12.38 -7.60
C GLY A 24 3.83 -10.96 -7.48
N LEU A 25 3.27 -10.16 -6.56
CA LEU A 25 3.76 -8.81 -6.30
C LEU A 25 5.15 -8.83 -5.67
N GLY A 26 5.40 -9.68 -4.66
CA GLY A 26 6.72 -9.82 -4.04
C GLY A 26 7.79 -10.20 -5.05
N ALA A 27 7.51 -11.18 -5.91
CA ALA A 27 8.43 -11.59 -6.99
C ALA A 27 8.66 -10.45 -8.00
N ALA A 28 7.62 -9.66 -8.34
CA ALA A 28 7.76 -8.52 -9.25
C ALA A 28 8.62 -7.40 -8.64
N LEU A 29 8.49 -7.14 -7.33
CA LEU A 29 9.37 -6.20 -6.62
C LEU A 29 10.84 -6.64 -6.71
N CYS A 30 11.14 -7.91 -6.43
CA CYS A 30 12.50 -8.45 -6.52
C CYS A 30 13.08 -8.33 -7.94
N ARG A 31 12.33 -8.75 -8.97
CA ARG A 31 12.78 -8.63 -10.37
C ARG A 31 13.15 -7.20 -10.78
N ARG A 32 12.49 -6.22 -10.18
CA ARG A 32 12.68 -4.79 -10.47
C ARG A 32 13.68 -4.10 -9.53
N GLY A 33 14.26 -4.82 -8.57
CA GLY A 33 15.16 -4.26 -7.56
C GLY A 33 14.48 -3.24 -6.66
N LEU A 34 13.16 -3.42 -6.39
CA LEU A 34 12.36 -2.55 -5.54
C LEU A 34 12.26 -3.12 -4.13
N GLY A 35 12.55 -2.30 -3.12
CA GLY A 35 12.35 -2.64 -1.72
C GLY A 35 10.87 -2.60 -1.32
N LEU A 36 10.52 -3.43 -0.34
CA LEU A 36 9.20 -3.46 0.30
C LEU A 36 9.21 -2.64 1.59
N VAL A 37 8.22 -1.75 1.75
CA VAL A 37 7.84 -1.16 3.04
C VAL A 37 6.46 -1.68 3.39
N TYR A 38 6.22 -2.15 4.63
CA TYR A 38 4.93 -2.69 5.01
C TYR A 38 4.70 -2.66 6.53
N GLY A 39 3.56 -3.15 6.99
CA GLY A 39 3.15 -3.09 8.38
C GLY A 39 3.90 -3.99 9.37
N GLY A 40 4.97 -4.68 8.98
CA GLY A 40 5.85 -5.43 9.86
C GLY A 40 5.30 -6.77 10.37
N GLY A 41 4.09 -7.17 9.97
CA GLY A 41 3.45 -8.40 10.44
C GLY A 41 3.89 -9.65 9.69
N SER A 42 3.90 -10.80 10.39
CA SER A 42 4.24 -12.12 9.84
C SER A 42 3.02 -12.95 9.38
N VAL A 43 1.81 -12.41 9.52
CA VAL A 43 0.56 -13.15 9.28
C VAL A 43 -0.17 -12.70 8.02
N GLY A 44 -1.03 -13.58 7.51
CA GLY A 44 -1.89 -13.29 6.36
C GLY A 44 -1.12 -12.97 5.08
N LEU A 45 -1.67 -12.05 4.27
CA LEU A 45 -1.03 -11.62 3.02
C LEU A 45 0.25 -10.81 3.28
N MET A 46 0.35 -10.13 4.43
CA MET A 46 1.55 -9.41 4.85
C MET A 46 2.74 -10.35 4.97
N GLY A 47 2.59 -11.48 5.70
CA GLY A 47 3.63 -12.50 5.84
C GLY A 47 4.02 -13.12 4.50
N VAL A 48 3.04 -13.54 3.70
CA VAL A 48 3.27 -14.11 2.36
C VAL A 48 4.08 -13.17 1.46
N LEU A 49 3.76 -11.88 1.48
CA LEU A 49 4.47 -10.88 0.69
C LEU A 49 5.91 -10.70 1.18
N ALA A 50 6.10 -10.51 2.49
CA ALA A 50 7.42 -10.32 3.09
C ALA A 50 8.34 -11.52 2.88
N ASP A 51 7.84 -12.74 3.14
CA ASP A 51 8.57 -13.99 2.89
C ASP A 51 9.02 -14.11 1.43
N THR A 52 8.15 -13.73 0.49
CA THR A 52 8.47 -13.81 -0.93
C THR A 52 9.59 -12.84 -1.32
N VAL A 53 9.54 -11.60 -0.79
CA VAL A 53 10.59 -10.60 -1.09
C VAL A 53 11.92 -11.01 -0.45
N LEU A 54 11.91 -11.50 0.78
CA LEU A 54 13.10 -12.00 1.46
C LEU A 54 13.72 -13.21 0.74
N ALA A 55 12.91 -14.19 0.34
CA ALA A 55 13.36 -15.36 -0.42
C ALA A 55 13.98 -14.96 -1.77
N GLY A 56 13.51 -13.87 -2.37
CA GLY A 56 14.08 -13.29 -3.58
C GLY A 56 15.30 -12.39 -3.36
N GLY A 57 15.81 -12.28 -2.13
CA GLY A 57 16.95 -11.44 -1.76
C GLY A 57 16.65 -9.93 -1.74
N GLY A 58 15.36 -9.55 -1.72
CA GLY A 58 14.93 -8.15 -1.70
C GLY A 58 14.98 -7.50 -0.30
N GLU A 59 15.04 -6.17 -0.26
CA GLU A 59 14.95 -5.39 0.99
C GLU A 59 13.51 -5.39 1.50
N VAL A 60 13.33 -5.68 2.80
CA VAL A 60 12.03 -5.61 3.49
C VAL A 60 12.14 -4.75 4.74
N ILE A 61 11.41 -3.64 4.78
CA ILE A 61 11.31 -2.74 5.93
C ILE A 61 9.92 -2.91 6.55
N GLY A 62 9.87 -3.44 7.76
CA GLY A 62 8.65 -3.51 8.56
C GLY A 62 8.52 -2.31 9.48
N VAL A 63 7.32 -1.73 9.59
CA VAL A 63 7.04 -0.67 10.55
C VAL A 63 5.89 -1.09 11.45
N ILE A 64 6.14 -1.24 12.76
CA ILE A 64 5.18 -1.81 13.69
C ILE A 64 5.10 -0.96 14.99
N PRO A 65 3.92 -0.69 15.53
CA PRO A 65 3.80 -0.04 16.84
C PRO A 65 4.23 -0.97 17.97
N ASN A 66 4.81 -0.39 19.04
CA ASN A 66 5.25 -1.12 20.23
C ASN A 66 4.21 -2.13 20.75
N GLY A 67 2.95 -1.72 20.85
CA GLY A 67 1.87 -2.59 21.36
C GLY A 67 1.55 -3.81 20.49
N LEU A 68 1.97 -3.83 19.22
CA LEU A 68 1.81 -4.95 18.31
C LEU A 68 3.12 -5.75 18.15
N ALA A 69 4.27 -5.15 18.35
CA ALA A 69 5.57 -5.80 18.26
C ALA A 69 5.75 -6.91 19.31
N THR A 70 5.15 -6.73 20.50
CA THR A 70 5.24 -7.68 21.63
C THR A 70 4.28 -8.88 21.54
N ARG A 71 3.38 -8.91 20.56
CA ARG A 71 2.32 -9.94 20.41
C ARG A 71 2.65 -11.03 19.39
N GLU A 72 3.90 -11.40 19.20
CA GLU A 72 4.32 -12.41 18.21
C GLU A 72 3.90 -12.13 16.76
N LEU A 73 3.49 -10.88 16.47
CA LEU A 73 3.02 -10.50 15.15
C LEU A 73 4.13 -9.93 14.28
N ALA A 74 5.22 -9.45 14.87
CA ALA A 74 6.35 -8.92 14.12
C ALA A 74 7.06 -10.04 13.33
N HIS A 75 7.42 -9.73 12.10
CA HIS A 75 8.11 -10.68 11.23
C HIS A 75 9.61 -10.75 11.59
N PRO A 76 10.13 -11.92 12.03
CA PRO A 76 11.49 -12.01 12.58
C PRO A 76 12.60 -11.89 11.52
N GLY A 77 12.28 -12.09 10.24
CA GLY A 77 13.26 -12.14 9.14
C GLY A 77 13.39 -10.85 8.33
N VAL A 78 12.69 -9.77 8.67
CA VAL A 78 12.76 -8.52 7.87
C VAL A 78 14.15 -7.88 7.92
N THR A 79 14.53 -7.20 6.87
CA THR A 79 15.84 -6.54 6.75
C THR A 79 16.00 -5.40 7.77
N ASP A 80 14.92 -4.65 8.00
CA ASP A 80 14.88 -3.55 8.98
C ASP A 80 13.49 -3.55 9.65
N LEU A 81 13.43 -3.67 10.97
CA LEU A 81 12.19 -3.57 11.75
C LEU A 81 12.18 -2.29 12.56
N ARG A 82 11.31 -1.37 12.17
CA ARG A 82 11.11 -0.09 12.85
C ARG A 82 9.97 -0.19 13.83
N VAL A 83 10.28 -0.13 15.11
CA VAL A 83 9.30 -0.09 16.18
C VAL A 83 9.00 1.36 16.51
N VAL A 84 7.72 1.75 16.46
CA VAL A 84 7.25 3.13 16.62
C VAL A 84 6.26 3.27 17.78
N GLY A 85 6.04 4.49 18.24
CA GLY A 85 5.24 4.78 19.44
C GLY A 85 3.73 4.74 19.21
N SER A 86 3.26 4.98 17.97
CA SER A 86 1.82 5.08 17.66
C SER A 86 1.47 4.60 16.26
N MET A 87 0.17 4.41 16.00
CA MET A 87 -0.35 4.10 14.65
C MET A 87 -0.15 5.28 13.68
N HIS A 88 -0.22 6.52 14.16
CA HIS A 88 0.03 7.70 13.32
C HIS A 88 1.50 7.75 12.89
N GLU A 89 2.42 7.56 13.82
CA GLU A 89 3.86 7.49 13.53
C GLU A 89 4.18 6.35 12.56
N ARG A 90 3.54 5.18 12.71
CA ARG A 90 3.68 4.06 11.78
C ARG A 90 3.35 4.47 10.35
N LYS A 91 2.16 5.03 10.13
CA LYS A 91 1.70 5.42 8.80
C LYS A 91 2.56 6.52 8.19
N ALA A 92 2.92 7.53 8.97
CA ALA A 92 3.82 8.60 8.54
C ALA A 92 5.22 8.05 8.16
N THR A 93 5.77 7.13 8.97
CA THR A 93 7.06 6.48 8.70
C THR A 93 7.00 5.63 7.42
N MET A 94 5.96 4.80 7.26
CA MET A 94 5.77 4.00 6.05
C MET A 94 5.67 4.90 4.81
N ALA A 95 4.89 5.98 4.91
CA ALA A 95 4.74 6.92 3.82
C ALA A 95 6.06 7.63 3.48
N ALA A 96 6.84 8.05 4.48
CA ALA A 96 8.12 8.72 4.25
C ALA A 96 9.14 7.83 3.54
N LEU A 97 9.16 6.53 3.82
CA LEU A 97 10.10 5.55 3.27
C LEU A 97 9.80 5.13 1.83
N ALA A 98 8.57 5.27 1.38
CA ALA A 98 8.11 4.75 0.10
C ALA A 98 8.07 5.82 -0.99
N ASP A 99 8.20 5.39 -2.25
CA ASP A 99 8.02 6.22 -3.44
C ASP A 99 6.65 6.00 -4.11
N ALA A 100 5.98 4.90 -3.77
CA ALA A 100 4.66 4.52 -4.27
C ALA A 100 3.92 3.67 -3.23
N PHE A 101 2.60 3.56 -3.38
CA PHE A 101 1.74 2.75 -2.52
C PHE A 101 0.96 1.72 -3.34
N VAL A 102 0.83 0.52 -2.81
CA VAL A 102 -0.01 -0.55 -3.39
C VAL A 102 -0.89 -1.15 -2.30
N ALA A 103 -2.19 -1.22 -2.56
CA ALA A 103 -3.13 -1.98 -1.74
C ALA A 103 -3.39 -3.35 -2.37
N LEU A 104 -3.09 -4.42 -1.64
CA LEU A 104 -3.58 -5.78 -1.87
C LEU A 104 -4.95 -5.97 -1.23
N PRO A 105 -5.70 -7.02 -1.55
CA PRO A 105 -6.90 -7.39 -0.79
C PRO A 105 -6.63 -7.43 0.72
N GLY A 106 -7.57 -6.89 1.50
CA GLY A 106 -7.41 -6.81 2.96
C GLY A 106 -8.66 -6.30 3.66
N GLY A 107 -8.61 -6.19 4.98
CA GLY A 107 -9.71 -5.72 5.81
C GLY A 107 -9.75 -4.21 6.01
N LEU A 108 -10.38 -3.80 7.12
CA LEU A 108 -10.58 -2.38 7.46
C LEU A 108 -9.27 -1.60 7.54
N GLY A 109 -8.20 -2.19 8.11
CA GLY A 109 -6.89 -1.53 8.19
C GLY A 109 -6.30 -1.24 6.81
N THR A 110 -6.41 -2.20 5.87
CA THR A 110 -5.94 -2.00 4.49
C THR A 110 -6.72 -0.90 3.78
N LEU A 111 -8.04 -0.85 3.97
CA LEU A 111 -8.91 0.20 3.42
C LEU A 111 -8.56 1.56 4.02
N GLU A 112 -8.39 1.64 5.33
CA GLU A 112 -8.04 2.85 6.05
C GLU A 112 -6.70 3.41 5.55
N GLU A 113 -5.65 2.58 5.52
CA GLU A 113 -4.32 2.96 5.06
C GLU A 113 -4.32 3.42 3.59
N ALA A 114 -5.02 2.71 2.72
CA ALA A 114 -5.11 3.05 1.29
C ALA A 114 -5.85 4.38 1.05
N LEU A 115 -6.99 4.58 1.73
CA LEU A 115 -7.78 5.80 1.63
C LEU A 115 -7.09 7.00 2.27
N GLU A 116 -6.33 6.79 3.34
CA GLU A 116 -5.55 7.86 3.98
C GLU A 116 -4.46 8.39 3.04
N VAL A 117 -3.61 7.52 2.47
CA VAL A 117 -2.57 7.99 1.53
C VAL A 117 -3.18 8.57 0.24
N LEU A 118 -4.34 8.08 -0.20
CA LEU A 118 -5.07 8.66 -1.31
C LEU A 118 -5.55 10.08 -0.97
N THR A 119 -6.10 10.27 0.23
CA THR A 119 -6.51 11.58 0.75
C THR A 119 -5.31 12.53 0.89
N TRP A 120 -4.18 12.05 1.38
CA TRP A 120 -2.95 12.83 1.44
C TRP A 120 -2.46 13.25 0.04
N SER A 121 -2.61 12.37 -0.95
CA SER A 121 -2.34 12.71 -2.35
C SER A 121 -3.28 13.80 -2.85
N GLN A 122 -4.58 13.69 -2.57
CA GLN A 122 -5.58 14.72 -2.92
C GLN A 122 -5.26 16.08 -2.28
N LEU A 123 -4.86 16.09 -1.00
CA LEU A 123 -4.51 17.32 -0.24
C LEU A 123 -3.14 17.89 -0.63
N GLY A 124 -2.34 17.18 -1.45
CA GLY A 124 -1.03 17.64 -1.88
C GLY A 124 0.09 17.40 -0.87
N ILE A 125 -0.16 16.64 0.20
CA ILE A 125 0.84 16.29 1.22
C ILE A 125 1.98 15.48 0.61
N HIS A 126 1.68 14.61 -0.35
CA HIS A 126 2.67 13.91 -1.16
C HIS A 126 2.28 13.85 -2.63
N ALA A 127 3.27 13.60 -3.50
CA ALA A 127 3.11 13.46 -4.95
C ALA A 127 3.45 12.02 -5.41
N LYS A 128 3.12 11.02 -4.60
CA LYS A 128 3.43 9.61 -4.86
C LYS A 128 2.20 8.91 -5.42
N PRO A 129 2.36 7.99 -6.40
CA PRO A 129 1.25 7.22 -6.96
C PRO A 129 0.69 6.22 -5.96
N VAL A 130 -0.62 5.98 -6.06
CA VAL A 130 -1.36 5.01 -5.25
C VAL A 130 -2.06 4.03 -6.17
N GLY A 131 -1.86 2.74 -5.98
CA GLY A 131 -2.47 1.67 -6.76
C GLY A 131 -3.16 0.62 -5.90
N ALA A 132 -4.13 -0.06 -6.49
CA ALA A 132 -4.79 -1.24 -5.92
C ALA A 132 -4.61 -2.42 -6.89
N LEU A 133 -3.99 -3.50 -6.42
CA LEU A 133 -3.89 -4.73 -7.20
C LEU A 133 -5.21 -5.48 -7.08
N ASP A 134 -5.94 -5.49 -8.19
CA ASP A 134 -7.27 -6.09 -8.26
C ASP A 134 -7.15 -7.59 -8.54
N VAL A 135 -7.62 -8.38 -7.59
CA VAL A 135 -7.60 -9.84 -7.65
C VAL A 135 -9.04 -10.32 -7.68
N GLU A 136 -9.45 -10.90 -8.80
CA GLU A 136 -10.80 -11.44 -9.00
C GLU A 136 -11.93 -10.45 -8.63
N GLY A 137 -11.75 -9.17 -8.96
CA GLY A 137 -12.75 -8.13 -8.71
C GLY A 137 -12.89 -7.70 -7.24
N TYR A 138 -11.90 -8.00 -6.40
CA TYR A 138 -11.94 -7.65 -4.97
C TYR A 138 -12.25 -6.16 -4.75
N TRP A 139 -11.71 -5.29 -5.58
CA TRP A 139 -11.86 -3.84 -5.47
C TRP A 139 -13.10 -3.26 -6.18
N ASP A 140 -13.96 -4.09 -6.78
CA ASP A 140 -15.16 -3.61 -7.49
C ASP A 140 -16.12 -2.84 -6.57
N GLY A 141 -16.24 -3.26 -5.31
CA GLY A 141 -17.03 -2.54 -4.31
C GLY A 141 -16.52 -1.11 -4.10
N LEU A 142 -15.19 -0.95 -3.97
CA LEU A 142 -14.57 0.36 -3.79
C LEU A 142 -14.69 1.22 -5.07
N ARG A 143 -14.51 0.62 -6.26
CA ARG A 143 -14.69 1.33 -7.54
C ARG A 143 -16.10 1.91 -7.66
N ARG A 144 -17.11 1.10 -7.36
CA ARG A 144 -18.53 1.55 -7.38
C ARG A 144 -18.79 2.64 -6.36
N MET A 145 -18.24 2.52 -5.14
CA MET A 145 -18.39 3.56 -4.11
C MET A 145 -17.74 4.88 -4.53
N LEU A 146 -16.53 4.84 -5.09
CA LEU A 146 -15.85 6.04 -5.60
C LEU A 146 -16.61 6.67 -6.76
N ALA A 147 -17.12 5.87 -7.72
CA ALA A 147 -17.94 6.37 -8.82
C ALA A 147 -19.21 7.04 -8.30
N HIS A 148 -19.92 6.38 -7.38
CA HIS A 148 -21.11 6.96 -6.76
C HIS A 148 -20.80 8.28 -6.03
N SER A 149 -19.67 8.37 -5.32
CA SER A 149 -19.26 9.61 -4.65
C SER A 149 -18.94 10.73 -5.65
N VAL A 150 -18.50 10.40 -6.87
CA VAL A 150 -18.34 11.37 -7.95
C VAL A 150 -19.69 11.83 -8.47
N ASP A 151 -20.61 10.90 -8.74
CA ASP A 151 -21.95 11.20 -9.24
C ASP A 151 -22.75 12.08 -8.26
N GLU A 152 -22.59 11.84 -6.94
CA GLU A 152 -23.21 12.63 -5.87
C GLU A 152 -22.47 13.95 -5.58
N GLY A 153 -21.35 14.22 -6.25
CA GLY A 153 -20.59 15.48 -6.13
C GLY A 153 -19.70 15.61 -4.89
N PHE A 154 -19.51 14.52 -4.11
CA PHE A 154 -18.60 14.52 -2.95
C PHE A 154 -17.12 14.38 -3.33
N VAL A 155 -16.83 13.73 -4.45
CA VAL A 155 -15.47 13.51 -4.96
C VAL A 155 -15.40 14.04 -6.39
N ARG A 156 -14.36 14.82 -6.70
CA ARG A 156 -14.14 15.25 -8.09
C ARG A 156 -13.59 14.06 -8.91
N PRO A 157 -13.95 13.94 -10.20
CA PRO A 157 -13.47 12.84 -11.06
C PRO A 157 -11.93 12.70 -11.06
N GLU A 158 -11.22 13.82 -11.09
CA GLU A 158 -9.76 13.85 -11.05
C GLU A 158 -9.16 13.30 -9.75
N TYR A 159 -9.87 13.39 -8.63
CA TYR A 159 -9.42 12.82 -7.34
C TYR A 159 -9.70 11.32 -7.27
N ALA A 160 -10.82 10.86 -7.79
CA ALA A 160 -11.09 9.41 -7.92
C ALA A 160 -10.05 8.73 -8.83
N ALA A 161 -9.57 9.42 -9.87
CA ALA A 161 -8.55 8.94 -10.79
C ALA A 161 -7.13 8.85 -10.19
N LEU A 162 -6.89 9.37 -8.97
CA LEU A 162 -5.62 9.21 -8.28
C LEU A 162 -5.36 7.75 -7.84
N LEU A 163 -6.42 6.95 -7.67
CA LEU A 163 -6.30 5.53 -7.37
C LEU A 163 -6.22 4.71 -8.67
N LEU A 164 -5.06 4.12 -8.92
CA LEU A 164 -4.83 3.27 -10.09
C LEU A 164 -5.21 1.83 -9.75
N PHE A 165 -6.00 1.19 -10.61
CA PHE A 165 -6.33 -0.24 -10.46
C PHE A 165 -5.60 -1.04 -11.53
N GLY A 166 -4.96 -2.14 -11.17
CA GLY A 166 -4.31 -3.06 -12.12
C GLY A 166 -4.61 -4.52 -11.76
N GLY A 167 -4.79 -5.37 -12.79
CA GLY A 167 -5.08 -6.80 -12.61
C GLY A 167 -3.83 -7.67 -12.46
N ALA A 168 -2.65 -7.14 -12.82
CA ALA A 168 -1.39 -7.86 -12.72
C ALA A 168 -0.31 -7.00 -12.03
N PRO A 169 0.60 -7.61 -11.23
CA PRO A 169 1.64 -6.89 -10.50
C PRO A 169 2.54 -6.03 -11.42
N ASP A 170 3.05 -6.61 -12.50
CA ASP A 170 3.97 -5.91 -13.41
C ASP A 170 3.29 -4.73 -14.10
N GLU A 171 2.07 -4.92 -14.61
CA GLU A 171 1.25 -3.84 -15.19
C GLU A 171 1.04 -2.68 -14.20
N LEU A 172 0.64 -3.01 -12.97
CA LEU A 172 0.41 -1.99 -11.95
C LEU A 172 1.69 -1.23 -11.61
N LEU A 173 2.81 -1.94 -11.43
CA LEU A 173 4.11 -1.32 -11.13
C LEU A 173 4.59 -0.43 -12.29
N ASP A 174 4.35 -0.79 -13.55
CA ASP A 174 4.65 0.05 -14.71
C ASP A 174 3.82 1.34 -14.71
N ARG A 175 2.53 1.23 -14.42
CA ARG A 175 1.63 2.39 -14.30
C ARG A 175 2.04 3.31 -13.16
N LEU A 176 2.44 2.76 -12.01
CA LEU A 176 2.96 3.54 -10.88
C LEU A 176 4.27 4.25 -11.25
N ALA A 177 5.18 3.58 -11.94
CA ALA A 177 6.44 4.17 -12.37
C ALA A 177 6.26 5.29 -13.42
N ALA A 178 5.29 5.12 -14.31
CA ALA A 178 4.96 6.10 -15.34
C ALA A 178 4.10 7.27 -14.82
N TRP A 179 3.51 7.13 -13.63
CA TRP A 179 2.58 8.13 -13.08
C TRP A 179 3.25 9.50 -12.87
N ARG A 180 2.49 10.54 -13.14
CA ARG A 180 2.90 11.93 -12.89
C ARG A 180 1.83 12.62 -12.06
N ALA A 181 2.26 13.38 -11.06
CA ALA A 181 1.33 14.13 -10.21
C ALA A 181 0.52 15.13 -11.04
N PRO A 182 -0.82 15.08 -10.99
CA PRO A 182 -1.65 16.01 -11.74
C PRO A 182 -1.45 17.48 -11.31
N GLY A 183 -1.45 18.38 -12.26
CA GLY A 183 -1.20 19.79 -12.01
C GLY A 183 -2.31 20.54 -11.23
N PHE A 184 -3.50 19.93 -11.08
CA PHE A 184 -4.61 20.51 -10.31
C PHE A 184 -4.42 20.41 -8.77
N ARG A 185 -3.42 19.64 -8.32
CA ARG A 185 -3.19 19.42 -6.90
C ARG A 185 -2.68 20.72 -6.24
N ARG A 186 -3.40 21.19 -5.26
CA ARG A 186 -2.97 22.28 -4.38
C ARG A 186 -2.44 21.68 -3.08
N ALA A 187 -1.26 22.11 -2.66
CA ALA A 187 -0.75 21.77 -1.34
C ALA A 187 -1.54 22.59 -0.29
N TRP A 188 -2.55 21.99 0.32
CA TRP A 188 -3.32 22.61 1.40
C TRP A 188 -2.61 22.49 2.74
N LEU A 189 -1.85 21.40 2.92
CA LEU A 189 -1.13 21.05 4.15
C LEU A 189 0.28 20.56 3.80
N GLY A 190 1.25 20.84 4.65
CA GLY A 190 2.57 20.26 4.57
C GLY A 190 2.69 18.96 5.41
N PRO A 191 3.74 18.14 5.20
CA PRO A 191 3.94 16.89 5.94
C PRO A 191 4.00 17.04 7.46
N ALA A 192 4.35 18.21 7.95
CA ALA A 192 4.40 18.52 9.40
C ALA A 192 3.03 18.86 10.01
N GLN A 193 1.96 18.89 9.21
CA GLN A 193 0.61 19.26 9.62
C GLN A 193 -0.36 18.07 9.58
N THR A 194 0.18 16.85 9.49
CA THR A 194 -0.58 15.58 9.46
C THR A 194 -0.33 14.73 10.69
#